data_50aaa2ba99140f94511c231f1e18986f
#
_entry.id   50aaa2ba99140f94511c231f1e18986f
#
_cell.length_a   1.000
_cell.length_b   1.000
_cell.length_c   1.000
_cell.angle_alpha   90.00
_cell.angle_beta   90.00
_cell.angle_gamma   90.00
#
_symmetry.space_group_name_H-M   'P 1'
#
loop_
_entity.id
_entity.type
_entity.pdbx_description
1 polymer ?
#
loop_
_entity_poly.entity_id
_entity_poly.type
_entity_poly.pdbx_seq_one_letter_code
_entity_poly.pdbx_strand_id
1 'polypeptide(L)'
;MVTLLIVAGAVCFWGFKSGDSRSFQIAKNLDIFNSIVKELDMFYVDTIDPNKTIREGIDAMLYSLDPYTEYYPEDDQSELEQMLKNSYGGIGSVITWNPKLKRSMISEPYENMPAADVGLKAGDILMEIDGKDLAGKNNQEVSEMLRGQVGTSFKLKVQRPGTEKPLDFDIVRRSIQLPFIPYYTVLDNNIGYINLSTFSGNPSKEFKQAFLDLKKRGMTSLVIDLRNNGGGLLDESIEIANFFLPRGKTLVTTKGKIKQASNTYKTCL
;
A
#
# COMPACT_ATOMS: atom_id res chain seq x y z
N MET A 1 -45.12 -57.15 -0.92
CA MET A 1 -43.76 -56.75 -0.40
C MET A 1 -42.79 -56.22 -1.47
N VAL A 2 -43.00 -56.44 -2.74
CA VAL A 2 -42.11 -56.00 -3.84
C VAL A 2 -42.33 -54.51 -4.19
N THR A 3 -43.55 -53.99 -4.04
CA THR A 3 -43.88 -52.58 -4.33
C THR A 3 -43.28 -51.55 -3.37
N LEU A 4 -43.03 -51.92 -2.11
CA LEU A 4 -42.43 -51.02 -1.11
C LEU A 4 -40.92 -50.81 -1.31
N LEU A 5 -40.23 -51.81 -1.88
CA LEU A 5 -38.79 -51.70 -2.19
C LEU A 5 -38.52 -50.80 -3.43
N ILE A 6 -39.44 -50.73 -4.40
CA ILE A 6 -39.31 -49.87 -5.58
C ILE A 6 -39.51 -48.38 -5.19
N VAL A 7 -40.44 -48.09 -4.28
CA VAL A 7 -40.66 -46.74 -3.80
C VAL A 7 -39.46 -46.21 -2.93
N ALA A 8 -38.88 -47.10 -2.11
CA ALA A 8 -37.67 -46.76 -1.34
C ALA A 8 -36.45 -46.49 -2.26
N GLY A 9 -36.29 -47.30 -3.34
CA GLY A 9 -35.24 -47.10 -4.33
C GLY A 9 -35.39 -45.79 -5.13
N ALA A 10 -36.65 -45.42 -5.48
CA ALA A 10 -36.92 -44.17 -6.20
C ALA A 10 -36.73 -42.91 -5.32
N VAL A 11 -37.02 -43.00 -4.01
CA VAL A 11 -36.78 -41.88 -3.08
C VAL A 11 -35.29 -41.67 -2.83
N CYS A 12 -34.48 -42.75 -2.77
CA CYS A 12 -33.02 -42.63 -2.70
C CYS A 12 -32.39 -42.05 -3.99
N PHE A 13 -32.98 -42.32 -5.16
CA PHE A 13 -32.46 -41.79 -6.43
C PHE A 13 -32.84 -40.31 -6.68
N TRP A 14 -33.90 -39.81 -6.02
CA TRP A 14 -34.29 -38.38 -6.10
C TRP A 14 -33.59 -37.49 -5.06
N GLY A 15 -32.98 -38.09 -4.06
CA GLY A 15 -32.18 -37.36 -3.05
C GLY A 15 -30.79 -36.91 -3.53
N PHE A 16 -30.32 -37.42 -4.68
CA PHE A 16 -29.04 -37.03 -5.30
C PHE A 16 -29.19 -35.97 -6.41
N LYS A 17 -30.18 -35.11 -6.30
CA LYS A 17 -30.28 -33.95 -7.21
C LYS A 17 -29.47 -32.78 -6.69
N SER A 18 -28.36 -32.57 -7.41
CA SER A 18 -27.55 -31.33 -7.41
C SER A 18 -26.98 -30.92 -6.05
N GLY A 19 -26.18 -31.75 -5.44
CA GLY A 19 -25.03 -31.25 -4.68
C GLY A 19 -24.13 -30.53 -5.67
N ASP A 20 -24.28 -29.28 -5.69
CA ASP A 20 -23.51 -28.20 -6.27
C ASP A 20 -22.48 -28.61 -7.34
N SER A 21 -22.89 -28.65 -8.61
CA SER A 21 -22.00 -28.83 -9.75
C SER A 21 -20.80 -27.89 -9.74
N ARG A 22 -20.97 -26.72 -9.10
CA ARG A 22 -19.95 -25.70 -8.93
C ARG A 22 -18.90 -26.08 -7.89
N SER A 23 -19.31 -26.57 -6.71
CA SER A 23 -18.36 -27.04 -5.70
C SER A 23 -17.55 -28.23 -6.19
N PHE A 24 -18.17 -29.14 -6.91
CA PHE A 24 -17.47 -30.24 -7.57
C PHE A 24 -16.48 -29.77 -8.63
N GLN A 25 -16.88 -28.82 -9.47
CA GLN A 25 -15.96 -28.22 -10.47
C GLN A 25 -14.77 -27.49 -9.81
N ILE A 26 -15.01 -26.78 -8.72
CA ILE A 26 -13.93 -26.13 -7.96
C ILE A 26 -12.96 -27.17 -7.42
N ALA A 27 -13.46 -28.21 -6.73
CA ALA A 27 -12.63 -29.27 -6.17
C ALA A 27 -11.80 -29.96 -7.26
N LYS A 28 -12.44 -30.37 -8.37
CA LYS A 28 -11.76 -30.99 -9.51
C LYS A 28 -10.64 -30.10 -10.09
N ASN A 29 -10.90 -28.82 -10.27
CA ASN A 29 -9.90 -27.90 -10.84
C ASN A 29 -8.75 -27.64 -9.87
N LEU A 30 -9.01 -27.61 -8.55
CA LEU A 30 -7.95 -27.52 -7.54
C LEU A 30 -7.07 -28.78 -7.54
N ASP A 31 -7.64 -29.97 -7.70
CA ASP A 31 -6.86 -31.22 -7.83
C ASP A 31 -5.98 -31.22 -9.07
N ILE A 32 -6.52 -30.71 -10.20
CA ILE A 32 -5.71 -30.54 -11.43
C ILE A 32 -4.59 -29.55 -11.21
N PHE A 33 -4.85 -28.39 -10.58
CA PHE A 33 -3.84 -27.38 -10.27
C PHE A 33 -2.73 -27.97 -9.38
N ASN A 34 -3.10 -28.65 -8.30
CA ASN A 34 -2.15 -29.35 -7.43
C ASN A 34 -1.28 -30.36 -8.18
N SER A 35 -1.87 -31.12 -9.10
CA SER A 35 -1.14 -32.08 -9.91
C SER A 35 -0.13 -31.39 -10.83
N ILE A 36 -0.53 -30.30 -11.47
CA ILE A 36 0.37 -29.51 -12.33
C ILE A 36 1.55 -28.97 -11.53
N VAL A 37 1.31 -28.39 -10.35
CA VAL A 37 2.40 -27.88 -9.50
C VAL A 37 3.39 -28.99 -9.10
N LYS A 38 2.88 -30.19 -8.74
CA LYS A 38 3.73 -31.34 -8.41
C LYS A 38 4.54 -31.84 -9.60
N GLU A 39 3.93 -31.92 -10.79
CA GLU A 39 4.62 -32.34 -12.02
C GLU A 39 5.69 -31.32 -12.41
N LEU A 40 5.44 -30.02 -12.26
CA LEU A 40 6.43 -28.97 -12.49
C LEU A 40 7.60 -29.09 -11.52
N ASP A 41 7.35 -29.25 -10.22
CA ASP A 41 8.40 -29.44 -9.22
C ASP A 41 9.27 -30.68 -9.48
N MET A 42 8.66 -31.74 -10.03
CA MET A 42 9.33 -33.02 -10.24
C MET A 42 10.07 -33.11 -11.57
N PHE A 43 9.56 -32.51 -12.65
CA PHE A 43 10.02 -32.76 -14.01
C PHE A 43 10.53 -31.50 -14.75
N TYR A 44 10.35 -30.30 -14.20
CA TYR A 44 10.85 -29.11 -14.87
C TYR A 44 12.39 -29.09 -14.83
N VAL A 45 13.01 -28.56 -15.88
CA VAL A 45 14.47 -28.60 -16.07
C VAL A 45 15.24 -27.82 -15.01
N ASP A 46 14.66 -26.69 -14.53
CA ASP A 46 15.24 -25.86 -13.50
C ASP A 46 14.48 -26.00 -12.19
N THR A 47 15.14 -25.67 -11.07
CA THR A 47 14.48 -25.60 -9.76
C THR A 47 13.48 -24.45 -9.76
N ILE A 48 12.23 -24.75 -9.50
CA ILE A 48 11.16 -23.75 -9.34
C ILE A 48 11.04 -23.34 -7.87
N ASP A 49 10.69 -22.07 -7.64
CA ASP A 49 10.25 -21.59 -6.34
C ASP A 49 8.72 -21.74 -6.25
N PRO A 50 8.20 -22.68 -5.42
CA PRO A 50 6.77 -22.92 -5.34
C PRO A 50 5.98 -21.69 -4.88
N ASN A 51 6.52 -20.90 -3.94
CA ASN A 51 5.86 -19.71 -3.40
C ASN A 51 5.68 -18.67 -4.51
N LYS A 52 6.74 -18.41 -5.28
CA LYS A 52 6.69 -17.48 -6.40
C LYS A 52 5.73 -17.96 -7.48
N THR A 53 5.83 -19.22 -7.88
CA THR A 53 5.01 -19.79 -8.97
C THR A 53 3.52 -19.80 -8.62
N ILE A 54 3.16 -20.17 -7.38
CA ILE A 54 1.77 -20.17 -6.91
C ILE A 54 1.25 -18.72 -6.81
N ARG A 55 2.07 -17.79 -6.31
CA ARG A 55 1.71 -16.37 -6.24
C ARG A 55 1.38 -15.80 -7.62
N GLU A 56 2.24 -16.02 -8.61
CA GLU A 56 1.99 -15.59 -9.99
C GLU A 56 0.66 -16.15 -10.55
N GLY A 57 0.34 -17.42 -10.21
CA GLY A 57 -0.94 -18.04 -10.56
C GLY A 57 -2.15 -17.36 -9.88
N ILE A 58 -2.04 -17.02 -8.60
CA ILE A 58 -3.06 -16.29 -7.83
C ILE A 58 -3.26 -14.91 -8.43
N ASP A 59 -2.18 -14.16 -8.67
CA ASP A 59 -2.23 -12.81 -9.22
C ASP A 59 -2.88 -12.79 -10.61
N ALA A 60 -2.52 -13.72 -11.48
CA ALA A 60 -3.14 -13.87 -12.80
C ALA A 60 -4.64 -14.18 -12.70
N MET A 61 -5.05 -15.05 -11.77
CA MET A 61 -6.45 -15.38 -11.51
C MET A 61 -7.23 -14.15 -11.03
N LEU A 62 -6.71 -13.39 -10.09
CA LEU A 62 -7.35 -12.18 -9.56
C LEU A 62 -7.43 -11.09 -10.61
N TYR A 63 -6.36 -10.84 -11.34
CA TYR A 63 -6.33 -9.88 -12.45
C TYR A 63 -7.36 -10.18 -13.54
N SER A 64 -7.70 -11.46 -13.75
CA SER A 64 -8.76 -11.85 -14.70
C SER A 64 -10.16 -11.41 -14.28
N LEU A 65 -10.36 -11.05 -13.00
CA LEU A 65 -11.65 -10.58 -12.47
C LEU A 65 -11.76 -9.06 -12.63
N ASP A 66 -10.77 -8.32 -12.15
CA ASP A 66 -10.65 -6.88 -12.22
C ASP A 66 -9.20 -6.45 -11.88
N PRO A 67 -8.80 -5.19 -12.18
CA PRO A 67 -7.45 -4.71 -11.89
C PRO A 67 -7.25 -4.24 -10.43
N TYR A 68 -8.23 -4.37 -9.55
CA TYR A 68 -8.20 -3.81 -8.19
C TYR A 68 -8.15 -4.88 -7.11
N THR A 69 -8.48 -6.13 -7.47
CA THR A 69 -8.44 -7.25 -6.53
C THR A 69 -7.01 -7.77 -6.42
N GLU A 70 -6.39 -7.62 -5.27
CA GLU A 70 -5.01 -8.00 -5.00
C GLU A 70 -4.93 -9.00 -3.85
N TYR A 71 -3.91 -9.85 -3.86
CA TYR A 71 -3.56 -10.78 -2.80
C TYR A 71 -2.26 -10.36 -2.12
N TYR A 72 -2.33 -10.16 -0.82
CA TYR A 72 -1.17 -9.89 0.03
C TYR A 72 -0.84 -11.15 0.82
N PRO A 73 0.28 -11.85 0.53
CA PRO A 73 0.71 -13.01 1.31
C PRO A 73 1.10 -12.61 2.73
N GLU A 74 1.20 -13.61 3.61
CA GLU A 74 1.50 -13.41 5.02
C GLU A 74 2.86 -12.70 5.23
N ASP A 75 3.83 -12.98 4.39
CA ASP A 75 5.16 -12.35 4.43
C ASP A 75 5.12 -10.85 4.07
N ASP A 76 4.12 -10.41 3.31
CA ASP A 76 3.94 -9.00 2.89
C ASP A 76 2.99 -8.21 3.82
N GLN A 77 2.51 -8.79 4.92
CA GLN A 77 1.60 -8.11 5.86
C GLN A 77 2.20 -6.83 6.43
N SER A 78 3.51 -6.81 6.68
CA SER A 78 4.19 -5.60 7.16
C SER A 78 4.16 -4.46 6.14
N GLU A 79 4.22 -4.76 4.85
CA GLU A 79 4.12 -3.76 3.78
C GLU A 79 2.69 -3.24 3.65
N LEU A 80 1.70 -4.14 3.69
CA LEU A 80 0.29 -3.76 3.71
C LEU A 80 -0.04 -2.86 4.91
N GLU A 81 0.43 -3.23 6.11
CA GLU A 81 0.24 -2.39 7.30
C GLU A 81 0.90 -1.02 7.17
N GLN A 82 2.11 -0.95 6.59
CA GLN A 82 2.80 0.32 6.35
C GLN A 82 2.02 1.19 5.36
N MET A 83 1.51 0.60 4.27
CA MET A 83 0.68 1.29 3.29
C MET A 83 -0.62 1.81 3.93
N LEU A 84 -1.31 0.97 4.72
CA LEU A 84 -2.54 1.36 5.43
C LEU A 84 -2.30 2.45 6.47
N LYS A 85 -1.11 2.51 7.07
CA LYS A 85 -0.72 3.55 8.05
C LYS A 85 -0.08 4.78 7.40
N ASN A 86 0.08 4.83 6.08
CA ASN A 86 0.83 5.85 5.35
C ASN A 86 2.27 5.97 5.85
N SER A 87 2.92 4.84 6.03
CA SER A 87 4.31 4.76 6.47
C SER A 87 5.13 3.89 5.52
N TYR A 88 6.45 3.96 5.61
CA TYR A 88 7.36 3.07 4.88
C TYR A 88 8.61 2.78 5.69
N GLY A 89 9.25 1.65 5.46
CA GLY A 89 10.55 1.36 6.02
C GLY A 89 11.65 2.09 5.24
N GLY A 90 12.43 2.94 5.92
CA GLY A 90 13.44 3.75 5.25
C GLY A 90 14.36 4.51 6.20
N ILE A 91 15.02 5.52 5.67
CA ILE A 91 16.01 6.32 6.40
C ILE A 91 15.50 7.69 6.89
N GLY A 92 14.34 8.13 6.40
CA GLY A 92 13.77 9.44 6.77
C GLY A 92 14.60 10.62 6.26
N SER A 93 14.75 10.70 4.96
CA SER A 93 15.46 11.81 4.30
C SER A 93 14.85 12.10 2.93
N VAL A 94 14.82 13.38 2.56
CA VAL A 94 14.59 13.80 1.19
C VAL A 94 15.88 13.64 0.39
N ILE A 95 15.79 13.04 -0.79
CA ILE A 95 16.90 12.97 -1.74
C ILE A 95 16.57 13.75 -3.01
N THR A 96 17.58 14.35 -3.62
CA THR A 96 17.45 15.14 -4.85
C THR A 96 18.47 14.69 -5.87
N TRP A 97 18.05 14.58 -7.13
CA TRP A 97 18.94 14.26 -8.25
C TRP A 97 19.82 15.46 -8.62
N ASN A 98 21.11 15.22 -8.73
CA ASN A 98 22.06 16.20 -9.25
C ASN A 98 22.48 15.84 -10.68
N PRO A 99 22.01 16.56 -11.71
CA PRO A 99 22.28 16.20 -13.11
C PRO A 99 23.75 16.38 -13.51
N LYS A 100 24.50 17.25 -12.84
CA LYS A 100 25.94 17.47 -13.11
C LYS A 100 26.78 16.29 -12.61
N LEU A 101 26.44 15.78 -11.43
CA LEU A 101 27.15 14.65 -10.81
C LEU A 101 26.60 13.29 -11.27
N LYS A 102 25.43 13.28 -11.92
CA LYS A 102 24.65 12.06 -12.27
C LYS A 102 24.47 11.13 -11.06
N ARG A 103 24.15 11.73 -9.90
CA ARG A 103 23.94 11.05 -8.62
C ARG A 103 22.86 11.75 -7.81
N SER A 104 22.19 10.97 -6.99
CA SER A 104 21.32 11.54 -5.95
C SER A 104 22.15 12.03 -4.75
N MET A 105 21.64 13.00 -4.06
CA MET A 105 22.24 13.57 -2.86
C MET A 105 21.17 13.74 -1.78
N ILE A 106 21.59 13.72 -0.51
CA ILE A 106 20.74 14.09 0.62
C ILE A 106 20.39 15.57 0.49
N SER A 107 19.09 15.87 0.41
CA SER A 107 18.60 17.23 0.44
C SER A 107 18.29 17.67 1.86
N GLU A 108 17.59 16.81 2.61
CA GLU A 108 17.18 17.08 3.98
C GLU A 108 17.03 15.76 4.76
N PRO A 109 17.88 15.49 5.76
CA PRO A 109 17.64 14.42 6.72
C PRO A 109 16.64 14.91 7.78
N TYR A 110 15.56 14.17 8.00
CA TYR A 110 14.55 14.53 9.00
C TYR A 110 15.08 14.27 10.42
N GLU A 111 14.80 15.20 11.33
CA GLU A 111 15.17 15.09 12.75
C GLU A 111 14.59 13.80 13.38
N ASN A 112 15.36 13.18 14.26
CA ASN A 112 15.00 11.94 14.95
C ASN A 112 14.74 10.74 14.02
N MET A 113 15.24 10.76 12.80
CA MET A 113 15.16 9.67 11.82
C MET A 113 16.54 9.06 11.56
N PRO A 114 16.60 7.81 11.03
CA PRO A 114 17.86 7.08 10.86
C PRO A 114 18.97 7.87 10.17
N ALA A 115 18.63 8.61 9.11
CA ALA A 115 19.61 9.42 8.38
C ALA A 115 20.27 10.48 9.26
N ALA A 116 19.49 11.20 10.07
CA ALA A 116 19.99 12.21 10.98
C ALA A 116 20.78 11.58 12.14
N ASP A 117 20.30 10.47 12.70
CA ASP A 117 20.92 9.78 13.84
C ASP A 117 22.32 9.28 13.53
N VAL A 118 22.56 8.78 12.29
CA VAL A 118 23.91 8.38 11.87
C VAL A 118 24.79 9.55 11.43
N GLY A 119 24.25 10.78 11.37
CA GLY A 119 25.01 11.98 11.04
C GLY A 119 25.11 12.28 9.54
N LEU A 120 24.18 11.79 8.72
CA LEU A 120 24.03 12.25 7.34
C LEU A 120 23.65 13.73 7.34
N LYS A 121 24.12 14.48 6.34
CA LYS A 121 23.89 15.91 6.21
C LYS A 121 23.36 16.28 4.82
N ALA A 122 22.65 17.39 4.74
CA ALA A 122 22.31 17.98 3.46
C ALA A 122 23.58 18.24 2.63
N GLY A 123 23.54 17.84 1.36
CA GLY A 123 24.67 17.89 0.45
C GLY A 123 25.50 16.62 0.36
N ASP A 124 25.30 15.60 1.20
CA ASP A 124 25.96 14.30 1.08
C ASP A 124 25.54 13.62 -0.24
N ILE A 125 26.54 13.32 -1.09
CA ILE A 125 26.32 12.67 -2.40
C ILE A 125 26.31 11.17 -2.20
N LEU A 126 25.26 10.50 -2.63
CA LEU A 126 25.11 9.06 -2.46
C LEU A 126 25.96 8.30 -3.47
N MET A 127 26.92 7.52 -2.98
CA MET A 127 27.89 6.80 -3.80
C MET A 127 27.53 5.34 -4.00
N GLU A 128 27.33 4.59 -2.91
CA GLU A 128 27.08 3.15 -2.93
C GLU A 128 26.10 2.76 -1.82
N ILE A 129 25.27 1.74 -2.10
CA ILE A 129 24.46 1.01 -1.11
C ILE A 129 24.89 -0.46 -1.17
N ASP A 130 25.38 -1.03 -0.04
CA ASP A 130 25.88 -2.39 0.08
C ASP A 130 26.88 -2.74 -1.05
N GLY A 131 27.80 -1.81 -1.37
CA GLY A 131 28.79 -1.96 -2.43
C GLY A 131 28.26 -1.80 -3.87
N LYS A 132 26.95 -1.56 -4.06
CA LYS A 132 26.37 -1.29 -5.38
C LYS A 132 26.47 0.20 -5.70
N ASP A 133 27.15 0.53 -6.79
CA ASP A 133 27.31 1.93 -7.25
C ASP A 133 25.95 2.54 -7.64
N LEU A 134 25.74 3.79 -7.26
CA LEU A 134 24.53 4.57 -7.54
C LEU A 134 24.70 5.56 -8.70
N ALA A 135 25.83 5.52 -9.42
CA ALA A 135 26.06 6.39 -10.58
C ALA A 135 25.01 6.14 -11.68
N GLY A 136 24.42 7.21 -12.17
CA GLY A 136 23.43 7.15 -13.26
C GLY A 136 22.03 6.66 -12.84
N LYS A 137 21.84 6.18 -11.62
CA LYS A 137 20.51 5.79 -11.12
C LYS A 137 19.69 7.05 -10.78
N ASN A 138 18.45 7.07 -11.25
CA ASN A 138 17.54 8.18 -10.96
C ASN A 138 17.09 8.18 -9.47
N ASN A 139 16.40 9.24 -9.07
CA ASN A 139 15.96 9.39 -7.66
C ASN A 139 15.02 8.28 -7.19
N GLN A 140 14.17 7.78 -8.08
CA GLN A 140 13.23 6.70 -7.74
C GLN A 140 13.97 5.40 -7.46
N GLU A 141 14.88 4.99 -8.36
CA GLU A 141 15.71 3.78 -8.18
C GLU A 141 16.53 3.84 -6.88
N VAL A 142 17.12 5.01 -6.58
CA VAL A 142 17.88 5.17 -5.32
C VAL A 142 16.96 5.14 -4.12
N SER A 143 15.77 5.76 -4.19
CA SER A 143 14.77 5.73 -3.13
C SER A 143 14.30 4.30 -2.82
N GLU A 144 14.06 3.49 -3.85
CA GLU A 144 13.69 2.08 -3.71
C GLU A 144 14.79 1.26 -3.02
N MET A 145 16.07 1.52 -3.33
CA MET A 145 17.20 0.86 -2.67
C MET A 145 17.38 1.30 -1.20
N LEU A 146 17.05 2.55 -0.86
CA LEU A 146 17.08 3.06 0.51
C LEU A 146 15.92 2.52 1.36
N ARG A 147 14.77 2.23 0.73
CA ARG A 147 13.62 1.61 1.38
C ARG A 147 13.83 0.12 1.61
N GLY A 148 12.97 -0.48 2.44
CA GLY A 148 12.95 -1.91 2.70
C GLY A 148 12.30 -2.21 4.05
N GLN A 149 12.35 -3.47 4.45
CA GLN A 149 11.72 -3.92 5.69
C GLN A 149 12.31 -3.20 6.92
N VAL A 150 11.43 -2.76 7.82
CA VAL A 150 11.81 -2.12 9.09
C VAL A 150 12.69 -3.06 9.90
N GLY A 151 13.76 -2.51 10.49
CA GLY A 151 14.74 -3.27 11.27
C GLY A 151 15.90 -3.86 10.46
N THR A 152 15.82 -3.88 9.11
CA THR A 152 16.95 -4.29 8.27
C THR A 152 18.02 -3.19 8.23
N SER A 153 19.29 -3.59 8.11
CA SER A 153 20.43 -2.68 8.02
C SER A 153 21.09 -2.76 6.64
N PHE A 154 21.75 -1.69 6.25
CA PHE A 154 22.60 -1.65 5.06
C PHE A 154 23.73 -0.64 5.25
N LYS A 155 24.78 -0.75 4.42
CA LYS A 155 25.89 0.21 4.37
C LYS A 155 25.67 1.24 3.30
N LEU A 156 25.74 2.51 3.67
CA LEU A 156 25.65 3.66 2.77
C LEU A 156 27.01 4.35 2.72
N LYS A 157 27.59 4.46 1.51
CA LYS A 157 28.78 5.25 1.26
C LYS A 157 28.37 6.58 0.64
N VAL A 158 28.85 7.68 1.18
CA VAL A 158 28.60 9.03 0.68
C VAL A 158 29.89 9.83 0.49
N GLN A 159 29.90 10.73 -0.48
CA GLN A 159 30.91 11.77 -0.61
C GLN A 159 30.35 13.08 -0.06
N ARG A 160 30.89 13.53 1.05
CA ARG A 160 30.54 14.83 1.65
C ARG A 160 31.39 15.92 1.01
N PRO A 161 30.80 17.03 0.52
CA PRO A 161 31.56 18.19 0.06
C PRO A 161 32.52 18.69 1.15
N GLY A 162 33.77 18.90 0.79
CA GLY A 162 34.82 19.33 1.72
C GLY A 162 35.56 18.21 2.49
N THR A 163 35.21 16.94 2.27
CA THR A 163 36.00 15.80 2.77
C THR A 163 36.83 15.18 1.65
N GLU A 164 38.07 14.80 1.98
CA GLU A 164 38.97 14.14 0.99
C GLU A 164 38.53 12.71 0.68
N LYS A 165 37.96 12.01 1.65
CA LYS A 165 37.56 10.60 1.54
C LYS A 165 36.04 10.45 1.69
N PRO A 166 35.44 9.46 0.98
CA PRO A 166 34.06 9.06 1.25
C PRO A 166 33.88 8.63 2.71
N LEU A 167 32.65 8.77 3.19
CA LEU A 167 32.21 8.37 4.52
C LEU A 167 31.29 7.17 4.39
N ASP A 168 31.47 6.21 5.30
CA ASP A 168 30.63 5.01 5.40
C ASP A 168 29.68 5.14 6.62
N PHE A 169 28.42 4.77 6.41
CA PHE A 169 27.38 4.77 7.45
C PHE A 169 26.67 3.42 7.46
N ASP A 170 26.53 2.83 8.64
CA ASP A 170 25.66 1.69 8.87
C ASP A 170 24.29 2.21 9.30
N ILE A 171 23.27 1.96 8.50
CA ILE A 171 21.92 2.51 8.70
C ILE A 171 20.92 1.40 8.93
N VAL A 172 20.11 1.50 9.99
CA VAL A 172 18.98 0.62 10.25
C VAL A 172 17.70 1.30 9.81
N ARG A 173 16.94 0.65 8.92
CA ARG A 173 15.65 1.18 8.46
C ARG A 173 14.65 1.22 9.60
N ARG A 174 13.95 2.33 9.73
CA ARG A 174 12.81 2.48 10.65
C ARG A 174 11.53 2.80 9.90
N SER A 175 10.38 2.64 10.55
CA SER A 175 9.10 3.10 10.03
C SER A 175 9.10 4.63 9.98
N ILE A 176 8.95 5.18 8.79
CA ILE A 176 8.87 6.61 8.52
C ILE A 176 7.42 6.95 8.23
N GLN A 177 6.80 7.70 9.13
CA GLN A 177 5.44 8.19 8.95
C GLN A 177 5.42 9.38 8.02
N LEU A 178 4.62 9.31 6.96
CA LEU A 178 4.39 10.46 6.09
C LEU A 178 3.25 11.33 6.63
N PRO A 179 3.33 12.66 6.50
CA PRO A 179 2.23 13.52 6.89
C PRO A 179 1.02 13.30 5.97
N PHE A 180 -0.17 13.21 6.55
CA PHE A 180 -1.41 13.11 5.76
C PHE A 180 -1.74 14.45 5.10
N ILE A 181 -1.38 15.55 5.74
CA ILE A 181 -1.55 16.91 5.25
C ILE A 181 -0.16 17.59 5.21
N PRO A 182 0.61 17.37 4.11
CA PRO A 182 1.95 17.97 3.98
C PRO A 182 1.95 19.49 4.01
N TYR A 183 0.85 20.11 3.58
CA TYR A 183 0.75 21.57 3.52
C TYR A 183 -0.70 22.03 3.59
N TYR A 184 -0.93 23.10 4.34
CA TYR A 184 -2.19 23.86 4.33
C TYR A 184 -1.93 25.34 4.60
N THR A 185 -2.75 26.22 4.02
CA THR A 185 -2.62 27.67 4.20
C THR A 185 -3.94 28.40 3.84
N VAL A 186 -4.00 29.70 4.17
CA VAL A 186 -4.99 30.62 3.62
C VAL A 186 -4.34 31.35 2.45
N LEU A 187 -4.91 31.19 1.27
CA LEU A 187 -4.57 31.92 0.05
C LEU A 187 -5.26 33.29 0.00
N ASP A 188 -4.99 34.07 -1.04
CA ASP A 188 -5.70 35.31 -1.32
C ASP A 188 -7.22 35.13 -1.36
N ASN A 189 -7.98 36.18 -1.07
CA ASN A 189 -9.44 36.15 -0.99
C ASN A 189 -10.02 35.21 0.08
N ASN A 190 -9.27 34.95 1.15
CA ASN A 190 -9.68 34.07 2.26
C ASN A 190 -10.03 32.63 1.82
N ILE A 191 -9.35 32.13 0.80
CA ILE A 191 -9.50 30.74 0.34
C ILE A 191 -8.56 29.86 1.17
N GLY A 192 -9.10 28.93 1.94
CA GLY A 192 -8.33 27.86 2.56
C GLY A 192 -7.84 26.86 1.51
N TYR A 193 -6.63 26.38 1.68
CA TYR A 193 -6.05 25.32 0.87
C TYR A 193 -5.54 24.22 1.79
N ILE A 194 -5.90 22.98 1.50
CA ILE A 194 -5.41 21.78 2.19
C ILE A 194 -4.93 20.79 1.13
N ASN A 195 -3.67 20.39 1.20
CA ASN A 195 -3.15 19.25 0.45
C ASN A 195 -3.37 17.98 1.27
N LEU A 196 -4.24 17.08 0.80
CA LEU A 196 -4.52 15.79 1.42
C LEU A 196 -3.86 14.69 0.59
N SER A 197 -2.76 14.13 1.09
CA SER A 197 -1.90 13.19 0.35
C SER A 197 -2.48 11.77 0.26
N THR A 198 -3.30 11.35 1.22
CA THR A 198 -3.87 10.00 1.28
C THR A 198 -5.10 9.94 2.20
N PHE A 199 -5.91 8.90 2.02
CA PHE A 199 -6.95 8.49 2.97
C PHE A 199 -6.53 7.28 3.82
N SER A 200 -5.28 6.83 3.74
CA SER A 200 -4.72 5.79 4.62
C SER A 200 -4.37 6.37 5.99
N GLY A 201 -4.32 5.52 7.00
CA GLY A 201 -4.02 5.94 8.38
C GLY A 201 -5.20 6.61 9.07
N ASN A 202 -5.02 7.83 9.55
CA ASN A 202 -6.05 8.60 10.27
C ASN A 202 -6.03 10.08 9.85
N PRO A 203 -6.17 10.38 8.55
CA PRO A 203 -6.09 11.75 8.02
C PRO A 203 -7.25 12.64 8.46
N SER A 204 -8.43 12.09 8.80
CA SER A 204 -9.60 12.87 9.21
C SER A 204 -9.33 13.75 10.43
N LYS A 205 -8.51 13.26 11.37
CA LYS A 205 -8.10 13.99 12.57
C LYS A 205 -7.23 15.20 12.23
N GLU A 206 -6.20 15.00 11.39
CA GLU A 206 -5.32 16.11 10.95
C GLU A 206 -6.09 17.09 10.07
N PHE A 207 -6.96 16.58 9.19
CA PHE A 207 -7.84 17.40 8.36
C PHE A 207 -8.72 18.31 9.20
N LYS A 208 -9.35 17.77 10.25
CA LYS A 208 -10.14 18.56 11.19
C LYS A 208 -9.34 19.68 11.84
N GLN A 209 -8.10 19.39 12.26
CA GLN A 209 -7.23 20.38 12.88
C GLN A 209 -6.87 21.49 11.89
N ALA A 210 -6.41 21.13 10.68
CA ALA A 210 -6.11 22.09 9.63
C ALA A 210 -7.32 22.93 9.24
N PHE A 211 -8.49 22.30 9.05
CA PHE A 211 -9.74 22.98 8.73
C PHE A 211 -10.14 24.00 9.80
N LEU A 212 -10.09 23.63 11.07
CA LEU A 212 -10.42 24.54 12.18
C LEU A 212 -9.43 25.68 12.31
N ASP A 213 -8.14 25.44 12.06
CA ASP A 213 -7.13 26.49 12.05
C ASP A 213 -7.37 27.50 10.91
N LEU A 214 -7.63 27.00 9.69
CA LEU A 214 -7.97 27.85 8.55
C LEU A 214 -9.24 28.68 8.81
N LYS A 215 -10.24 28.11 9.46
CA LYS A 215 -11.46 28.84 9.88
C LYS A 215 -11.13 29.98 10.85
N LYS A 216 -10.27 29.74 11.86
CA LYS A 216 -9.80 30.78 12.80
C LYS A 216 -9.05 31.89 12.08
N ARG A 217 -8.32 31.55 11.01
CA ARG A 217 -7.58 32.50 10.16
C ARG A 217 -8.45 33.23 9.13
N GLY A 218 -9.79 33.06 9.20
CA GLY A 218 -10.75 33.81 8.37
C GLY A 218 -11.09 33.16 7.02
N MET A 219 -10.82 31.86 6.84
CA MET A 219 -11.21 31.14 5.63
C MET A 219 -12.73 31.20 5.40
N THR A 220 -13.13 31.58 4.18
CA THR A 220 -14.54 31.60 3.73
C THR A 220 -14.85 30.49 2.74
N SER A 221 -13.88 30.03 1.97
CA SER A 221 -13.97 28.96 0.98
C SER A 221 -12.79 28.01 1.12
N LEU A 222 -12.92 26.77 0.67
CA LEU A 222 -11.85 25.75 0.80
C LEU A 222 -11.60 25.07 -0.54
N VAL A 223 -10.34 24.89 -0.85
CA VAL A 223 -9.82 23.99 -1.89
C VAL A 223 -9.13 22.81 -1.20
N ILE A 224 -9.54 21.60 -1.54
CA ILE A 224 -8.89 20.36 -1.13
C ILE A 224 -8.13 19.84 -2.34
N ASP A 225 -6.81 19.75 -2.23
CA ASP A 225 -5.95 19.24 -3.29
C ASP A 225 -5.72 17.74 -3.08
N LEU A 226 -6.27 16.94 -3.99
CA LEU A 226 -6.15 15.48 -4.01
C LEU A 226 -5.21 14.99 -5.13
N ARG A 227 -4.41 15.86 -5.72
CA ARG A 227 -3.44 15.45 -6.74
C ARG A 227 -2.42 14.50 -6.10
N ASN A 228 -2.16 13.39 -6.79
CA ASN A 228 -1.31 12.28 -6.33
C ASN A 228 -1.85 11.54 -5.07
N ASN A 229 -3.11 11.75 -4.70
CA ASN A 229 -3.76 10.96 -3.66
C ASN A 229 -4.28 9.66 -4.27
N GLY A 230 -3.68 8.53 -3.89
CA GLY A 230 -4.04 7.19 -4.37
C GLY A 230 -5.29 6.58 -3.70
N GLY A 231 -5.95 7.32 -2.80
CA GLY A 231 -7.07 6.81 -2.03
C GLY A 231 -6.68 6.39 -0.62
N GLY A 232 -7.31 5.32 -0.11
CA GLY A 232 -7.07 4.77 1.23
C GLY A 232 -8.34 4.19 1.86
N LEU A 233 -8.54 4.41 3.15
CA LEU A 233 -9.66 3.86 3.91
C LEU A 233 -10.97 4.60 3.61
N LEU A 234 -12.01 3.83 3.30
CA LEU A 234 -13.34 4.37 3.02
C LEU A 234 -13.89 5.18 4.21
N ASP A 235 -13.72 4.68 5.43
CA ASP A 235 -14.21 5.32 6.65
C ASP A 235 -13.58 6.70 6.85
N GLU A 236 -12.29 6.87 6.57
CA GLU A 236 -11.61 8.16 6.64
C GLU A 236 -12.15 9.18 5.63
N SER A 237 -12.47 8.72 4.41
CA SER A 237 -13.11 9.58 3.40
C SER A 237 -14.52 10.03 3.81
N ILE A 238 -15.28 9.14 4.46
CA ILE A 238 -16.61 9.43 5.02
C ILE A 238 -16.50 10.45 6.14
N GLU A 239 -15.54 10.28 7.06
CA GLU A 239 -15.31 11.22 8.16
C GLU A 239 -14.96 12.63 7.64
N ILE A 240 -14.12 12.72 6.61
CA ILE A 240 -13.82 14.02 5.99
C ILE A 240 -15.04 14.61 5.28
N ALA A 241 -15.81 13.81 4.55
CA ALA A 241 -17.02 14.27 3.86
C ALA A 241 -18.11 14.78 4.84
N ASN A 242 -18.15 14.23 6.05
CA ASN A 242 -19.08 14.67 7.11
C ASN A 242 -18.91 16.15 7.49
N PHE A 243 -17.73 16.77 7.28
CA PHE A 243 -17.54 18.21 7.57
C PHE A 243 -18.30 19.13 6.62
N PHE A 244 -18.75 18.64 5.47
CA PHE A 244 -19.28 19.47 4.39
C PHE A 244 -20.76 19.24 4.10
N LEU A 245 -21.33 18.15 4.60
CA LEU A 245 -22.67 17.74 4.20
C LEU A 245 -23.61 17.64 5.41
N PRO A 246 -24.89 18.02 5.25
CA PRO A 246 -25.87 17.91 6.32
C PRO A 246 -26.17 16.44 6.65
N ARG A 247 -26.57 16.20 7.90
CA ARG A 247 -26.87 14.87 8.42
C ARG A 247 -27.86 14.08 7.55
N GLY A 248 -27.62 12.77 7.42
CA GLY A 248 -28.54 11.83 6.78
C GLY A 248 -28.41 11.74 5.26
N LYS A 249 -27.44 12.46 4.65
CA LYS A 249 -27.16 12.34 3.21
C LYS A 249 -26.40 11.07 2.92
N THR A 250 -26.79 10.33 1.89
CA THR A 250 -26.05 9.18 1.40
C THR A 250 -24.77 9.65 0.72
N LEU A 251 -23.62 9.15 1.19
CA LEU A 251 -22.30 9.42 0.66
C LEU A 251 -21.91 8.38 -0.38
N VAL A 252 -21.97 7.11 0.01
CA VAL A 252 -21.55 5.98 -0.83
C VAL A 252 -22.40 4.75 -0.50
N THR A 253 -22.55 3.89 -1.49
CA THR A 253 -23.13 2.55 -1.31
C THR A 253 -22.17 1.50 -1.86
N THR A 254 -21.98 0.42 -1.11
CA THR A 254 -21.31 -0.79 -1.59
C THR A 254 -22.37 -1.85 -1.93
N LYS A 255 -22.10 -2.66 -2.93
CA LYS A 255 -22.98 -3.76 -3.34
C LYS A 255 -22.15 -5.03 -3.59
N GLY A 256 -22.49 -6.09 -2.88
CA GLY A 256 -21.88 -7.40 -3.05
C GLY A 256 -22.91 -8.51 -3.23
N LYS A 257 -22.45 -9.73 -3.50
CA LYS A 257 -23.33 -10.91 -3.64
C LYS A 257 -23.99 -11.31 -2.33
N ILE A 258 -23.33 -11.06 -1.21
CA ILE A 258 -23.87 -11.36 0.13
C ILE A 258 -24.31 -10.06 0.80
N LYS A 259 -25.28 -10.16 1.70
CA LYS A 259 -25.86 -9.00 2.37
C LYS A 259 -24.81 -8.18 3.15
N GLN A 260 -23.84 -8.86 3.77
CA GLN A 260 -22.77 -8.24 4.54
C GLN A 260 -21.84 -7.35 3.68
N ALA A 261 -21.74 -7.62 2.38
CA ALA A 261 -20.96 -6.82 1.44
C ALA A 261 -21.73 -5.65 0.82
N SER A 262 -22.99 -5.43 1.25
CA SER A 262 -23.86 -4.36 0.75
C SER A 262 -24.18 -3.40 1.87
N ASN A 263 -23.59 -2.19 1.83
CA ASN A 263 -23.73 -1.17 2.86
C ASN A 263 -24.13 0.18 2.25
N THR A 264 -24.77 1.02 3.05
CA THR A 264 -25.07 2.40 2.69
C THR A 264 -24.51 3.31 3.78
N TYR A 265 -23.55 4.12 3.42
CA TYR A 265 -22.90 5.07 4.32
C TYR A 265 -23.56 6.44 4.18
N LYS A 266 -23.91 7.02 5.31
CA LYS A 266 -24.60 8.31 5.38
C LYS A 266 -23.86 9.25 6.30
N THR A 267 -24.00 10.55 6.06
CA THR A 267 -23.51 11.57 6.97
C THR A 267 -24.15 11.45 8.36
N CYS A 268 -23.35 11.59 9.41
CA CYS A 268 -23.76 11.41 10.81
C CYS A 268 -23.63 12.68 11.66
N LEU A 269 -23.01 13.75 11.17
CA LEU A 269 -22.83 15.05 11.86
C LEU A 269 -23.98 16.01 11.59
#